data_52259597a57b2b5da2a1979e4540b36e
#
_entry.id   52259597a57b2b5da2a1979e4540b36e
#
_cell.length_a   1.000
_cell.length_b   1.000
_cell.length_c   1.000
_cell.angle_alpha   90.00
_cell.angle_beta   90.00
_cell.angle_gamma   90.00
#
_symmetry.space_group_name_H-M   'P 1'
#
loop_
_entity.id
_entity.type
_entity.pdbx_description
1 polymer ?
#
loop_
_entity_poly.entity_id
_entity_poly.type
_entity_poly.pdbx_seq_one_letter_code
_entity_poly.pdbx_strand_id
1 'polypeptide(L)'
;KQLLEYMQNTDTTGILMLGAPGTSKSLVSKAAGNEADIPTIELDLGGIKQAQVGASETNMRQALKIISSITNNNALFLATCNSIDALSPEFRRRFRLGTFVFPLPTREEREAIWTIYQQKYNHPSIPEALLDRPWTGAEIRQCVDIAWRLNISLETAATYIVPIAIS
;
A
#
# COMPACT_ATOMS: atom_id res chain seq x y z
N LYS A 1 12.44 -3.76 11.08
CA LYS A 1 13.24 -4.73 11.86
C LYS A 1 12.36 -5.77 12.55
N GLN A 2 11.42 -5.37 13.41
CA GLN A 2 10.50 -6.30 14.10
C GLN A 2 9.69 -7.17 13.13
N LEU A 3 9.22 -6.61 12.02
CA LEU A 3 8.48 -7.36 11.01
C LEU A 3 9.34 -8.48 10.41
N LEU A 4 10.58 -8.20 10.09
CA LEU A 4 11.53 -9.17 9.53
C LEU A 4 11.88 -10.29 10.50
N GLU A 5 12.05 -9.99 11.79
CA GLU A 5 12.28 -11.01 12.83
C GLU A 5 11.06 -11.92 13.00
N TYR A 6 9.85 -11.38 12.93
CA TYR A 6 8.62 -12.17 12.94
C TYR A 6 8.49 -13.08 11.71
N MET A 7 8.90 -12.60 10.54
CA MET A 7 8.83 -13.35 9.28
C MET A 7 9.77 -14.56 9.26
N GLN A 8 10.91 -14.48 9.94
CA GLN A 8 11.91 -15.57 9.97
C GLN A 8 11.55 -16.70 10.94
N ASN A 9 10.65 -16.48 11.88
CA ASN A 9 10.38 -17.38 13.01
C ASN A 9 9.02 -18.06 13.02
N THR A 10 8.18 -17.91 12.00
CA THR A 10 6.82 -18.44 12.04
C THR A 10 6.44 -19.20 10.79
N ASP A 11 5.81 -20.34 10.98
CA ASP A 11 5.05 -21.05 9.95
C ASP A 11 4.06 -20.09 9.29
N THR A 12 4.04 -20.06 8.01
CA THR A 12 3.32 -19.19 7.09
C THR A 12 2.11 -18.48 7.64
N THR A 13 2.21 -17.20 7.74
CA THR A 13 1.09 -16.42 8.21
C THR A 13 0.96 -15.13 7.41
N GLY A 14 -0.26 -14.72 7.17
CA GLY A 14 -0.57 -13.51 6.44
C GLY A 14 -0.42 -12.27 7.30
N ILE A 15 -0.03 -11.20 6.65
CA ILE A 15 -0.07 -9.83 7.17
C ILE A 15 -1.18 -9.08 6.44
N LEU A 16 -2.01 -8.39 7.18
CA LEU A 16 -3.02 -7.49 6.62
C LEU A 16 -2.53 -6.05 6.69
N MET A 17 -2.49 -5.37 5.55
CA MET A 17 -2.15 -3.95 5.44
C MET A 17 -3.41 -3.16 5.13
N LEU A 18 -3.79 -2.28 6.05
CA LEU A 18 -4.95 -1.39 5.92
C LEU A 18 -4.50 0.04 5.68
N GLY A 19 -5.22 0.75 4.83
CA GLY A 19 -4.99 2.18 4.62
C GLY A 19 -5.52 2.67 3.30
N ALA A 20 -5.61 3.97 3.13
CA ALA A 20 -6.07 4.60 1.90
C ALA A 20 -5.24 4.15 0.67
N PRO A 21 -5.79 4.18 -0.54
CA PRO A 21 -5.01 4.00 -1.75
C PRO A 21 -3.83 4.98 -1.78
N GLY A 22 -2.68 4.53 -2.28
CA GLY A 22 -1.49 5.41 -2.40
C GLY A 22 -0.66 5.61 -1.14
N THR A 23 -0.98 4.94 -0.02
CA THR A 23 -0.18 4.98 1.23
C THR A 23 0.99 3.99 1.26
N SER A 24 1.50 3.59 0.10
CA SER A 24 2.70 2.75 -0.06
C SER A 24 2.61 1.31 0.46
N LYS A 25 1.43 0.76 0.71
CA LYS A 25 1.24 -0.62 1.18
C LYS A 25 1.97 -1.65 0.30
N SER A 26 1.70 -1.63 -1.01
CA SER A 26 2.34 -2.55 -1.99
C SER A 26 3.85 -2.33 -2.12
N LEU A 27 4.33 -1.10 -1.91
CA LEU A 27 5.76 -0.82 -1.94
C LEU A 27 6.47 -1.46 -0.74
N VAL A 28 5.89 -1.33 0.45
CA VAL A 28 6.40 -1.95 1.68
C VAL A 28 6.36 -3.48 1.57
N SER A 29 5.29 -4.04 0.99
CA SER A 29 5.17 -5.48 0.73
C SER A 29 6.34 -6.00 -0.09
N LYS A 30 6.62 -5.36 -1.21
CA LYS A 30 7.73 -5.75 -2.11
C LYS A 30 9.10 -5.60 -1.45
N ALA A 31 9.31 -4.50 -0.73
CA ALA A 31 10.57 -4.25 -0.03
C ALA A 31 10.81 -5.28 1.07
N ALA A 32 9.78 -5.60 1.87
CA ALA A 32 9.87 -6.58 2.94
C ALA A 32 10.15 -7.99 2.40
N GLY A 33 9.51 -8.40 1.32
CA GLY A 33 9.75 -9.68 0.68
C GLY A 33 11.18 -9.82 0.15
N ASN A 34 11.66 -8.78 -0.53
CA ASN A 34 13.03 -8.77 -1.05
C ASN A 34 14.09 -8.80 0.07
N GLU A 35 13.86 -8.05 1.15
CA GLU A 35 14.82 -8.00 2.27
C GLU A 35 14.84 -9.31 3.08
N ALA A 36 13.71 -9.99 3.16
CA ALA A 36 13.59 -11.26 3.87
C ALA A 36 14.02 -12.48 3.04
N ASP A 37 14.21 -12.32 1.73
CA ASP A 37 14.45 -13.41 0.77
C ASP A 37 13.36 -14.51 0.84
N ILE A 38 12.11 -14.08 1.07
CA ILE A 38 10.95 -14.96 1.17
C ILE A 38 9.98 -14.68 0.00
N PRO A 39 9.46 -15.71 -0.66
CA PRO A 39 8.42 -15.54 -1.67
C PRO A 39 7.25 -14.76 -1.09
N THR A 40 6.96 -13.61 -1.69
CA THR A 40 5.89 -12.72 -1.23
C THR A 40 4.73 -12.77 -2.20
N ILE A 41 3.54 -13.08 -1.68
CA ILE A 41 2.31 -13.10 -2.45
C ILE A 41 1.45 -11.91 -2.00
N GLU A 42 1.22 -10.99 -2.92
CA GLU A 42 0.38 -9.83 -2.68
C GLU A 42 -1.05 -10.10 -3.16
N LEU A 43 -2.01 -9.87 -2.28
CA LEU A 43 -3.44 -9.92 -2.59
C LEU A 43 -4.08 -8.55 -2.37
N ASP A 44 -4.63 -7.98 -3.43
CA ASP A 44 -5.46 -6.78 -3.32
C ASP A 44 -6.92 -7.17 -3.01
N LEU A 45 -7.31 -6.92 -1.77
CA LEU A 45 -8.66 -7.17 -1.28
C LEU A 45 -9.63 -6.01 -1.62
N GLY A 46 -9.12 -4.86 -2.05
CA GLY A 46 -9.92 -3.71 -2.43
C GLY A 46 -10.73 -3.93 -3.71
N GLY A 47 -10.16 -4.65 -4.67
CA GLY A 47 -10.82 -5.00 -5.94
C GLY A 47 -11.92 -6.07 -5.80
N ILE A 48 -11.96 -6.79 -4.70
CA ILE A 48 -12.87 -7.93 -4.50
C ILE A 48 -14.30 -7.48 -4.13
N LYS A 49 -14.47 -6.26 -3.65
CA LYS A 49 -15.78 -5.70 -3.26
C LYS A 49 -16.79 -5.60 -4.42
N GLN A 50 -16.34 -5.63 -5.68
CA GLN A 50 -17.22 -5.52 -6.85
C GLN A 50 -17.82 -6.86 -7.30
N ALA A 51 -17.27 -7.98 -6.86
CA ALA A 51 -17.86 -9.29 -7.07
C ALA A 51 -18.66 -9.70 -5.82
N GLN A 52 -19.90 -10.12 -6.00
CA GLN A 52 -20.86 -10.56 -4.96
C GLN A 52 -20.19 -11.13 -3.69
N VAL A 53 -20.43 -10.50 -2.54
CA VAL A 53 -19.71 -10.68 -1.25
C VAL A 53 -19.45 -12.15 -0.86
N GLY A 54 -20.38 -13.06 -1.11
CA GLY A 54 -20.22 -14.48 -0.76
C GLY A 54 -19.32 -15.30 -1.70
N ALA A 55 -19.31 -15.00 -2.99
CA ALA A 55 -18.47 -15.69 -3.97
C ALA A 55 -17.00 -15.29 -3.83
N SER A 56 -16.73 -14.04 -3.46
CA SER A 56 -15.37 -13.55 -3.31
C SER A 56 -14.66 -14.11 -2.07
N GLU A 57 -15.35 -14.32 -0.94
CA GLU A 57 -14.75 -14.97 0.23
C GLU A 57 -14.42 -16.45 -0.03
N THR A 58 -15.27 -17.16 -0.75
CA THR A 58 -15.02 -18.56 -1.11
C THR A 58 -13.82 -18.69 -2.04
N ASN A 59 -13.76 -17.86 -3.07
CA ASN A 59 -12.64 -17.84 -4.01
C ASN A 59 -11.32 -17.48 -3.31
N MET A 60 -11.37 -16.57 -2.36
CA MET A 60 -10.22 -16.17 -1.58
C MET A 60 -9.76 -17.28 -0.62
N ARG A 61 -10.68 -17.99 0.03
CA ARG A 61 -10.36 -19.18 0.85
C ARG A 61 -9.70 -20.27 0.02
N GLN A 62 -10.16 -20.48 -1.21
CA GLN A 62 -9.55 -21.43 -2.14
C GLN A 62 -8.15 -20.98 -2.57
N ALA A 63 -7.98 -19.72 -2.94
CA ALA A 63 -6.66 -19.17 -3.28
C ALA A 63 -5.66 -19.33 -2.14
N LEU A 64 -6.05 -19.00 -0.90
CA LEU A 64 -5.21 -19.18 0.27
C LEU A 64 -4.82 -20.64 0.53
N LYS A 65 -5.75 -21.60 0.33
CA LYS A 65 -5.46 -23.03 0.43
C LYS A 65 -4.44 -23.47 -0.62
N ILE A 66 -4.62 -23.03 -1.87
CA ILE A 66 -3.69 -23.35 -2.97
C ILE A 66 -2.30 -22.79 -2.67
N ILE A 67 -2.23 -21.54 -2.24
CA ILE A 67 -0.98 -20.88 -1.88
C ILE A 67 -0.27 -21.63 -0.75
N SER A 68 -0.96 -21.95 0.32
CA SER A 68 -0.40 -22.70 1.45
C SER A 68 0.10 -24.08 1.03
N SER A 69 -0.59 -24.77 0.11
CA SER A 69 -0.17 -26.07 -0.38
C SER A 69 1.04 -26.02 -1.31
N ILE A 70 1.14 -25.01 -2.15
CA ILE A 70 2.25 -24.84 -3.11
C ILE A 70 3.54 -24.43 -2.37
N THR A 71 3.41 -23.62 -1.34
CA THR A 71 4.55 -23.04 -0.63
C THR A 71 4.99 -23.86 0.57
N ASN A 72 4.35 -24.99 0.85
CA ASN A 72 4.56 -25.82 2.06
C ASN A 72 4.54 -24.95 3.34
N ASN A 73 3.66 -23.97 3.37
CA ASN A 73 3.63 -22.96 4.40
C ASN A 73 4.89 -22.07 4.51
N ASN A 74 5.71 -21.96 3.52
CA ASN A 74 6.98 -21.22 3.55
C ASN A 74 6.96 -19.95 2.68
N ALA A 75 5.83 -19.27 2.59
CA ALA A 75 5.68 -17.99 1.88
C ALA A 75 5.06 -16.91 2.76
N LEU A 76 5.52 -15.69 2.58
CA LEU A 76 4.88 -14.53 3.17
C LEU A 76 3.66 -14.12 2.35
N PHE A 77 2.57 -14.01 3.04
CA PHE A 77 1.30 -13.63 2.49
C PHE A 77 0.92 -12.21 2.94
N LEU A 78 0.87 -11.29 2.00
CA LEU A 78 0.56 -9.89 2.25
C LEU A 78 -0.76 -9.53 1.57
N ALA A 79 -1.75 -9.18 2.36
CA ALA A 79 -3.03 -8.69 1.85
C ALA A 79 -3.13 -7.18 2.06
N THR A 80 -3.52 -6.47 1.00
CA THR A 80 -3.79 -5.03 1.07
C THR A 80 -5.29 -4.80 1.03
N CYS A 81 -5.78 -3.92 1.90
CA CYS A 81 -7.19 -3.53 1.96
C CYS A 81 -7.32 -2.03 2.22
N ASN A 82 -8.31 -1.42 1.60
CA ASN A 82 -8.56 0.02 1.80
C ASN A 82 -9.54 0.29 2.95
N SER A 83 -10.33 -0.71 3.35
CA SER A 83 -11.29 -0.60 4.46
C SER A 83 -11.40 -1.93 5.19
N ILE A 84 -11.38 -1.88 6.53
CA ILE A 84 -11.53 -3.06 7.38
C ILE A 84 -12.92 -3.68 7.29
N ASP A 85 -13.95 -2.86 6.98
CA ASP A 85 -15.34 -3.31 6.85
C ASP A 85 -15.55 -4.21 5.62
N ALA A 86 -14.58 -4.21 4.71
CA ALA A 86 -14.59 -5.10 3.55
C ALA A 86 -14.31 -6.57 3.92
N LEU A 87 -13.84 -6.84 5.13
CA LEU A 87 -13.39 -8.17 5.56
C LEU A 87 -14.23 -8.70 6.71
N SER A 88 -14.71 -9.93 6.58
CA SER A 88 -15.38 -10.60 7.69
C SER A 88 -14.42 -10.84 8.88
N PRO A 89 -14.93 -10.88 10.13
CA PRO A 89 -14.11 -11.18 11.30
C PRO A 89 -13.36 -12.53 11.21
N GLU A 90 -13.99 -13.54 10.58
CA GLU A 90 -13.36 -14.83 10.34
C GLU A 90 -12.16 -14.74 9.41
N PHE A 91 -12.27 -13.91 8.37
CA PHE A 91 -11.20 -13.73 7.41
C PHE A 91 -10.02 -13.01 8.05
N ARG A 92 -10.27 -11.98 8.86
CA ARG A 92 -9.23 -11.22 9.59
C ARG A 92 -8.37 -12.10 10.49
N ARG A 93 -8.95 -13.13 11.13
CA ARG A 93 -8.22 -14.08 11.98
C ARG A 93 -7.17 -14.93 11.26
N ARG A 94 -7.17 -14.95 9.93
CA ARG A 94 -6.17 -15.66 9.13
C ARG A 94 -4.85 -14.92 9.00
N PHE A 95 -4.86 -13.61 9.28
CA PHE A 95 -3.67 -12.78 9.29
C PHE A 95 -3.02 -12.81 10.68
N ARG A 96 -2.35 -13.92 10.97
CA ARG A 96 -1.79 -14.18 12.31
C ARG A 96 -0.64 -13.27 12.67
N LEU A 97 0.12 -12.76 11.68
CA LEU A 97 1.21 -11.81 11.90
C LEU A 97 0.70 -10.38 12.18
N GLY A 98 -0.61 -10.18 12.11
CA GLY A 98 -1.26 -8.96 12.52
C GLY A 98 -1.79 -8.10 11.40
N THR A 99 -2.36 -6.99 11.81
CA THR A 99 -2.91 -5.96 10.94
C THR A 99 -2.12 -4.68 11.13
N PHE A 100 -1.53 -4.18 10.05
CA PHE A 100 -0.76 -2.95 10.03
C PHE A 100 -1.57 -1.85 9.35
N VAL A 101 -1.75 -0.73 10.05
CA VAL A 101 -2.48 0.42 9.51
C VAL A 101 -1.48 1.41 8.91
N PHE A 102 -1.75 1.82 7.69
CA PHE A 102 -1.01 2.84 6.94
C PHE A 102 -1.86 4.11 6.89
N PRO A 103 -1.68 5.04 7.82
CA PRO A 103 -2.38 6.31 7.81
C PRO A 103 -1.94 7.18 6.63
N LEU A 104 -2.62 8.30 6.44
CA LEU A 104 -2.10 9.35 5.57
C LEU A 104 -0.76 9.85 6.14
N PRO A 105 0.19 10.22 5.30
CA PRO A 105 1.50 10.68 5.76
C PRO A 105 1.38 11.98 6.56
N THR A 106 2.18 12.11 7.61
CA THR A 106 2.34 13.36 8.36
C THR A 106 2.94 14.44 7.46
N ARG A 107 2.99 15.69 7.93
CA ARG A 107 3.63 16.77 7.17
C ARG A 107 5.10 16.45 6.89
N GLU A 108 5.84 15.99 7.89
CA GLU A 108 7.25 15.66 7.79
C GLU A 108 7.49 14.50 6.78
N GLU A 109 6.62 13.50 6.83
CA GLU A 109 6.67 12.40 5.87
C GLU A 109 6.36 12.87 4.44
N ARG A 110 5.41 13.79 4.27
CA ARG A 110 5.12 14.38 2.95
C ARG A 110 6.31 15.18 2.41
N GLU A 111 6.96 15.98 3.27
CA GLU A 111 8.19 16.72 2.90
C GLU A 111 9.28 15.77 2.42
N ALA A 112 9.48 14.65 3.10
CA ALA A 112 10.43 13.63 2.69
C ALA A 112 10.05 13.01 1.33
N ILE A 113 8.76 12.70 1.11
CA ILE A 113 8.27 12.16 -0.15
C ILE A 113 8.46 13.17 -1.29
N TRP A 114 8.13 14.43 -1.07
CA TRP A 114 8.35 15.51 -2.03
C TRP A 114 9.84 15.62 -2.41
N THR A 115 10.72 15.57 -1.43
CA THR A 115 12.19 15.63 -1.64
C THR A 115 12.66 14.50 -2.55
N ILE A 116 12.17 13.27 -2.35
CA ILE A 116 12.50 12.12 -3.20
C ILE A 116 12.12 12.39 -4.67
N TYR A 117 10.91 12.88 -4.91
CA TYR A 117 10.45 13.11 -6.27
C TYR A 117 11.04 14.38 -6.89
N GLN A 118 11.29 15.41 -6.08
CA GLN A 118 12.03 16.61 -6.52
C GLN A 118 13.41 16.23 -7.05
N GLN A 119 14.16 15.42 -6.32
CA GLN A 119 15.48 14.94 -6.76
C GLN A 119 15.38 14.07 -8.02
N LYS A 120 14.42 13.15 -8.04
CA LYS A 120 14.23 12.23 -9.17
C LYS A 120 13.94 12.94 -10.49
N TYR A 121 13.17 14.02 -10.45
CA TYR A 121 12.75 14.78 -11.65
C TYR A 121 13.51 16.09 -11.82
N ASN A 122 14.53 16.34 -10.97
CA ASN A 122 15.33 17.56 -10.97
C ASN A 122 14.48 18.85 -10.93
N HIS A 123 13.43 18.83 -10.09
CA HIS A 123 12.54 19.98 -9.95
C HIS A 123 13.13 21.04 -9.01
N PRO A 124 13.06 22.34 -9.34
CA PRO A 124 13.81 23.37 -8.62
C PRO A 124 13.38 23.58 -7.17
N SER A 125 12.10 23.65 -6.89
CA SER A 125 11.60 23.86 -5.53
C SER A 125 10.17 23.36 -5.39
N ILE A 126 9.76 23.07 -4.15
CA ILE A 126 8.41 22.65 -3.80
C ILE A 126 7.71 23.84 -3.14
N PRO A 127 6.57 24.31 -3.69
CA PRO A 127 5.78 25.36 -3.06
C PRO A 127 5.24 24.93 -1.69
N GLU A 128 5.39 25.80 -0.69
CA GLU A 128 4.97 25.47 0.68
C GLU A 128 3.47 25.13 0.79
N ALA A 129 2.64 25.79 0.00
CA ALA A 129 1.20 25.50 -0.07
C ALA A 129 0.87 24.06 -0.48
N LEU A 130 1.78 23.35 -1.14
CA LEU A 130 1.61 21.95 -1.49
C LEU A 130 1.99 20.99 -0.36
N LEU A 131 2.88 21.42 0.55
CA LEU A 131 3.29 20.62 1.70
C LEU A 131 2.14 20.42 2.70
N ASP A 132 1.21 21.37 2.79
CA ASP A 132 0.07 21.30 3.71
C ASP A 132 -1.10 20.46 3.17
N ARG A 133 -1.10 20.10 1.89
CA ARG A 133 -2.15 19.28 1.33
C ARG A 133 -2.09 17.85 1.91
N PRO A 134 -3.23 17.28 2.38
CA PRO A 134 -3.27 15.93 2.97
C PRO A 134 -3.18 14.85 1.88
N TRP A 135 -2.11 14.90 1.12
CA TRP A 135 -1.88 13.99 0.00
C TRP A 135 -1.14 12.73 0.41
N THR A 136 -1.48 11.65 -0.24
CA THR A 136 -0.72 10.39 -0.20
C THR A 136 0.55 10.49 -1.03
N GLY A 137 1.47 9.56 -0.84
CA GLY A 137 2.68 9.49 -1.66
C GLY A 137 2.40 9.28 -3.16
N ALA A 138 1.29 8.62 -3.51
CA ALA A 138 0.89 8.44 -4.89
C ALA A 138 0.42 9.74 -5.55
N GLU A 139 -0.32 10.57 -4.82
CA GLU A 139 -0.78 11.89 -5.30
C GLU A 139 0.38 12.87 -5.47
N ILE A 140 1.31 12.88 -4.52
CA ILE A 140 2.55 13.67 -4.64
C ILE A 140 3.33 13.24 -5.90
N ARG A 141 3.56 11.94 -6.07
CA ARG A 141 4.20 11.40 -7.26
C ARG A 141 3.49 11.81 -8.54
N GLN A 142 2.17 11.68 -8.57
CA GLN A 142 1.37 12.03 -9.74
C GLN A 142 1.49 13.53 -10.08
N CYS A 143 1.47 14.39 -9.09
CA CYS A 143 1.64 15.83 -9.28
C CYS A 143 2.99 16.16 -9.94
N VAL A 144 4.09 15.61 -9.41
CA VAL A 144 5.42 15.84 -9.98
C VAL A 144 5.56 15.23 -11.38
N ASP A 145 5.00 14.04 -11.62
CA ASP A 145 5.04 13.39 -12.93
C ASP A 145 4.28 14.20 -13.99
N ILE A 146 3.12 14.76 -13.64
CA ILE A 146 2.35 15.66 -14.51
C ILE A 146 3.13 16.94 -14.80
N ALA A 147 3.67 17.58 -13.77
CA ALA A 147 4.46 18.81 -13.92
C ALA A 147 5.64 18.60 -14.88
N TRP A 148 6.37 17.50 -14.70
CA TRP A 148 7.52 17.16 -15.53
C TRP A 148 7.12 16.85 -16.98
N ARG A 149 6.08 16.01 -17.20
CA ARG A 149 5.65 15.59 -18.54
C ARG A 149 5.07 16.72 -19.36
N LEU A 150 4.30 17.60 -18.71
CA LEU A 150 3.64 18.72 -19.39
C LEU A 150 4.48 20.01 -19.38
N ASN A 151 5.62 20.00 -18.71
CA ASN A 151 6.49 21.17 -18.52
C ASN A 151 5.72 22.37 -17.94
N ILE A 152 4.95 22.11 -16.87
CA ILE A 152 4.15 23.12 -16.15
C ILE A 152 4.60 23.22 -14.70
N SER A 153 4.17 24.26 -13.97
CA SER A 153 4.49 24.41 -12.56
C SER A 153 3.78 23.35 -11.70
N LEU A 154 4.33 23.07 -10.51
CA LEU A 154 3.72 22.14 -9.54
C LEU A 154 2.33 22.62 -9.09
N GLU A 155 2.16 23.93 -8.94
CA GLU A 155 0.85 24.51 -8.59
C GLU A 155 -0.20 24.24 -9.67
N THR A 156 0.17 24.37 -10.93
CA THR A 156 -0.71 24.07 -12.06
C THR A 156 -0.99 22.56 -12.10
N ALA A 157 0.03 21.73 -11.98
CA ALA A 157 -0.13 20.28 -11.94
C ALA A 157 -1.03 19.83 -10.79
N ALA A 158 -0.94 20.50 -9.63
CA ALA A 158 -1.75 20.22 -8.46
C ALA A 158 -3.25 20.41 -8.68
N THR A 159 -3.66 21.19 -9.68
CA THR A 159 -5.09 21.38 -10.03
C THR A 159 -5.68 20.13 -10.70
N TYR A 160 -4.85 19.26 -11.25
CA TYR A 160 -5.27 18.00 -11.86
C TYR A 160 -5.36 16.82 -10.87
N ILE A 161 -4.96 17.05 -9.61
CA ILE A 161 -5.00 16.00 -8.58
C ILE A 161 -6.31 16.08 -7.83
N VAL A 162 -7.06 14.98 -7.83
CA VAL A 162 -8.26 14.81 -6.99
C VAL A 162 -7.83 14.09 -5.71
N PRO A 163 -7.85 14.77 -4.55
CA PRO A 163 -7.39 14.18 -3.30
C PRO A 163 -8.26 13.00 -2.85
N ILE A 164 -7.62 11.88 -2.52
CA ILE A 164 -8.31 10.68 -1.99
C ILE A 164 -8.95 10.97 -0.63
N ALA A 165 -8.37 11.88 0.15
CA ALA A 165 -8.93 12.29 1.45
C ALA A 165 -10.29 13.00 1.37
N ILE A 166 -10.72 13.41 0.17
CA ILE A 166 -11.96 14.17 -0.06
C ILE A 166 -12.97 13.36 -0.88
N SER A 167 -12.57 12.20 -1.40
CA SER A 167 -13.42 11.35 -2.25
C SER A 167 -14.17 10.27 -1.47
#